data_42d8e5857067c8468d50f378ab2d6e51
#
_entry.id   42d8e5857067c8468d50f378ab2d6e51
#
_cell.length_a   1.000
_cell.length_b   1.000
_cell.length_c   1.000
_cell.angle_alpha   90.00
_cell.angle_beta   90.00
_cell.angle_gamma   90.00
#
_symmetry.space_group_name_H-M   'P 1'
#
loop_
_entity.id
_entity.type
_entity.pdbx_description
1 polymer ?
#
loop_
_entity_poly.entity_id
_entity_poly.type
_entity_poly.pdbx_seq_one_letter_code
_entity_poly.pdbx_strand_id
1 'polypeptide(L)'
;MDVHLRLAERRDAEAIRSIYNPEVVESTVTFDLVPRTIEDQVAWLDDHSGGHPAIVATDGADDVVGFGSLSPYRPRAAYSTTVEDSVYVHRDARGAGVGAALLGELVRLGTAHGFHSAIARIVGNHEASIALHSGCGFSTIGTEREIGRKFGRWLDVVLMQRML
;
A
#
# COMPACT_ATOMS: atom_id res chain seq x y z
N MET A 1 -18.28 6.66 1.77
CA MET A 1 -18.61 5.25 1.36
C MET A 1 -18.40 4.37 2.57
N ASP A 2 -19.40 3.60 2.91
CA ASP A 2 -19.25 2.58 3.96
C ASP A 2 -18.54 1.38 3.36
N VAL A 3 -17.40 0.99 3.94
CA VAL A 3 -16.60 -0.12 3.45
C VAL A 3 -16.39 -1.16 4.54
N HIS A 4 -16.38 -2.42 4.15
CA HIS A 4 -15.99 -3.53 5.00
C HIS A 4 -14.53 -3.90 4.75
N LEU A 5 -13.75 -4.04 5.84
CA LEU A 5 -12.33 -4.42 5.76
C LEU A 5 -12.16 -5.87 6.20
N ARG A 6 -11.40 -6.64 5.45
CA ARG A 6 -11.05 -8.03 5.77
C ARG A 6 -9.69 -8.41 5.20
N LEU A 7 -9.14 -9.51 5.67
CA LEU A 7 -7.96 -10.11 5.06
C LEU A 7 -8.25 -10.47 3.60
N ALA A 8 -7.26 -10.23 2.74
CA ALA A 8 -7.35 -10.63 1.34
C ALA A 8 -7.27 -12.16 1.19
N GLU A 9 -8.03 -12.69 0.26
CA GLU A 9 -8.09 -14.09 -0.07
C GLU A 9 -7.66 -14.31 -1.53
N ARG A 10 -7.34 -15.55 -1.93
CA ARG A 10 -6.99 -15.86 -3.32
C ARG A 10 -8.07 -15.45 -4.33
N ARG A 11 -9.34 -15.49 -3.94
CA ARG A 11 -10.46 -15.03 -4.79
C ARG A 11 -10.38 -13.54 -5.13
N ASP A 12 -9.67 -12.74 -4.34
CA ASP A 12 -9.52 -11.30 -4.56
C ASP A 12 -8.39 -10.95 -5.56
N ALA A 13 -7.62 -11.94 -6.00
CA ALA A 13 -6.43 -11.72 -6.83
C ALA A 13 -6.72 -10.89 -8.08
N GLU A 14 -7.78 -11.21 -8.83
CA GLU A 14 -8.13 -10.47 -10.05
C GLU A 14 -8.58 -9.03 -9.74
N ALA A 15 -9.37 -8.83 -8.69
CA ALA A 15 -9.81 -7.50 -8.29
C ALA A 15 -8.63 -6.62 -7.85
N ILE A 16 -7.71 -7.17 -7.05
CA ILE A 16 -6.47 -6.48 -6.64
C ILE A 16 -5.63 -6.12 -7.86
N ARG A 17 -5.43 -7.07 -8.78
CA ARG A 17 -4.68 -6.87 -10.03
C ARG A 17 -5.29 -5.77 -10.89
N SER A 18 -6.60 -5.75 -10.99
CA SER A 18 -7.35 -4.75 -11.76
C SER A 18 -7.24 -3.34 -11.18
N ILE A 19 -7.06 -3.21 -9.86
CA ILE A 19 -6.79 -1.92 -9.21
C ILE A 19 -5.32 -1.50 -9.39
N TYR A 20 -4.40 -2.45 -9.31
CA TYR A 20 -2.95 -2.18 -9.30
C TYR A 20 -2.36 -1.95 -10.70
N ASN A 21 -2.68 -2.77 -11.68
CA ASN A 21 -2.04 -2.74 -13.00
C ASN A 21 -2.23 -1.41 -13.76
N PRO A 22 -3.38 -0.71 -13.69
CA PRO A 22 -3.48 0.64 -14.29
C PRO A 22 -2.44 1.61 -13.73
N GLU A 23 -2.10 1.50 -12.46
CA GLU A 23 -1.08 2.36 -11.84
C GLU A 23 0.33 2.01 -12.32
N VAL A 24 0.58 0.75 -12.67
CA VAL A 24 1.87 0.33 -13.26
C VAL A 24 2.07 0.95 -14.64
N VAL A 25 1.06 0.92 -15.49
CA VAL A 25 1.18 1.32 -16.91
C VAL A 25 0.91 2.79 -17.16
N GLU A 26 0.18 3.48 -16.28
CA GLU A 26 -0.31 4.84 -16.52
C GLU A 26 0.18 5.88 -15.51
N SER A 27 0.74 5.47 -14.37
CA SER A 27 1.10 6.40 -13.31
C SER A 27 2.49 6.13 -12.71
N THR A 28 2.96 7.09 -11.90
CA THR A 28 4.23 6.99 -11.16
C THR A 28 4.06 6.60 -9.70
N VAL A 29 2.83 6.33 -9.24
CA VAL A 29 2.55 6.00 -7.83
C VAL A 29 3.11 4.65 -7.40
N THR A 30 3.35 3.75 -8.34
CA THR A 30 4.18 2.56 -8.17
C THR A 30 5.39 2.62 -9.08
N PHE A 31 6.53 2.07 -8.62
CA PHE A 31 7.75 1.97 -9.41
C PHE A 31 7.86 0.66 -10.20
N ASP A 32 6.87 -0.22 -10.11
CA ASP A 32 6.77 -1.38 -10.99
C ASP A 32 6.62 -0.92 -12.45
N LEU A 33 7.30 -1.59 -13.35
CA LEU A 33 7.31 -1.29 -14.78
C LEU A 33 6.53 -2.30 -15.61
N VAL A 34 6.29 -3.49 -15.07
CA VAL A 34 5.60 -4.60 -15.75
C VAL A 34 4.33 -4.94 -14.98
N PRO A 35 3.16 -4.93 -15.63
CA PRO A 35 1.92 -5.34 -14.99
C PRO A 35 2.00 -6.79 -14.51
N ARG A 36 1.32 -7.08 -13.40
CA ARG A 36 1.24 -8.43 -12.84
C ARG A 36 0.36 -9.33 -13.70
N THR A 37 0.80 -10.56 -13.92
CA THR A 37 -0.08 -11.65 -14.35
C THR A 37 -0.97 -12.08 -13.19
N ILE A 38 -1.96 -12.94 -13.45
CA ILE A 38 -2.77 -13.50 -12.36
C ILE A 38 -1.92 -14.39 -11.44
N GLU A 39 -0.97 -15.13 -11.99
CA GLU A 39 -0.01 -15.95 -11.25
C GLU A 39 0.87 -15.11 -10.33
N ASP A 40 1.39 -13.99 -10.83
CA ASP A 40 2.18 -13.03 -10.03
C ASP A 40 1.34 -12.49 -8.86
N GLN A 41 0.06 -12.17 -9.12
CA GLN A 41 -0.82 -11.63 -8.08
C GLN A 41 -1.17 -12.67 -7.01
N VAL A 42 -1.37 -13.93 -7.41
CA VAL A 42 -1.58 -15.03 -6.45
C VAL A 42 -0.32 -15.25 -5.61
N ALA A 43 0.86 -15.27 -6.24
CA ALA A 43 2.13 -15.38 -5.51
C ALA A 43 2.32 -14.24 -4.52
N TRP A 44 1.99 -13.00 -4.92
CA TRP A 44 2.03 -11.84 -4.03
C TRP A 44 1.11 -12.00 -2.81
N LEU A 45 -0.10 -12.55 -3.01
CA LEU A 45 -1.02 -12.86 -1.90
C LEU A 45 -0.46 -13.93 -0.97
N ASP A 46 0.15 -14.97 -1.51
CA ASP A 46 0.77 -16.04 -0.72
C ASP A 46 1.94 -15.50 0.14
N ASP A 47 2.69 -14.51 -0.37
CA ASP A 47 3.77 -13.83 0.35
C ASP A 47 3.26 -12.86 1.44
N HIS A 48 1.99 -12.44 1.36
CA HIS A 48 1.35 -11.52 2.30
C HIS A 48 0.41 -12.25 3.26
N SER A 49 1.00 -13.09 4.11
CA SER A 49 0.30 -13.86 5.13
C SER A 49 0.92 -13.66 6.51
N GLY A 50 0.21 -14.09 7.56
CA GLY A 50 0.72 -13.99 8.93
C GLY A 50 0.98 -12.54 9.36
N GLY A 51 2.21 -12.26 9.79
CA GLY A 51 2.62 -10.95 10.31
C GLY A 51 2.64 -9.82 9.27
N HIS A 52 2.73 -10.15 7.98
CA HIS A 52 2.74 -9.20 6.87
C HIS A 52 1.47 -9.36 6.01
N PRO A 53 0.30 -8.93 6.51
CA PRO A 53 -0.97 -9.20 5.87
C PRO A 53 -1.21 -8.34 4.64
N ALA A 54 -2.02 -8.85 3.71
CA ALA A 54 -2.78 -8.06 2.75
C ALA A 54 -4.25 -8.00 3.19
N ILE A 55 -4.85 -6.84 3.02
CA ILE A 55 -6.27 -6.58 3.30
C ILE A 55 -6.97 -5.99 2.10
N VAL A 56 -8.27 -6.17 2.02
CA VAL A 56 -9.15 -5.54 1.04
C VAL A 56 -10.22 -4.71 1.73
N ALA A 57 -10.64 -3.66 1.05
CA ALA A 57 -11.86 -2.92 1.36
C ALA A 57 -12.91 -3.31 0.32
N THR A 58 -14.08 -3.76 0.78
CA THR A 58 -15.21 -4.07 -0.10
C THR A 58 -16.35 -3.10 0.16
N ASP A 59 -17.15 -2.86 -0.86
CA ASP A 59 -18.37 -2.05 -0.76
C ASP A 59 -19.59 -2.90 -0.31
N GLY A 60 -20.78 -2.30 -0.31
CA GLY A 60 -22.00 -2.96 0.10
C GLY A 60 -22.44 -4.13 -0.80
N ALA A 61 -21.85 -4.31 -1.97
CA ALA A 61 -22.06 -5.44 -2.88
C ALA A 61 -20.97 -6.54 -2.76
N ASP A 62 -20.03 -6.38 -1.82
CA ASP A 62 -18.82 -7.22 -1.63
C ASP A 62 -17.81 -7.08 -2.77
N ASP A 63 -17.91 -6.02 -3.58
CA ASP A 63 -16.90 -5.73 -4.61
C ASP A 63 -15.68 -5.06 -3.99
N VAL A 64 -14.47 -5.50 -4.37
CA VAL A 64 -13.20 -4.94 -3.87
C VAL A 64 -12.99 -3.55 -4.48
N VAL A 65 -12.96 -2.53 -3.64
CA VAL A 65 -12.76 -1.12 -4.02
C VAL A 65 -11.40 -0.57 -3.62
N GLY A 66 -10.60 -1.33 -2.91
CA GLY A 66 -9.24 -0.99 -2.53
C GLY A 66 -8.55 -2.13 -1.82
N PHE A 67 -7.23 -2.04 -1.73
CA PHE A 67 -6.42 -3.00 -0.98
C PHE A 67 -5.22 -2.32 -0.34
N GLY A 68 -4.66 -2.97 0.65
CA GLY A 68 -3.42 -2.55 1.29
C GLY A 68 -2.64 -3.72 1.84
N SER A 69 -1.38 -3.48 2.15
CA SER A 69 -0.50 -4.51 2.69
C SER A 69 0.56 -3.95 3.62
N LEU A 70 1.07 -4.81 4.50
CA LEU A 70 2.33 -4.63 5.21
C LEU A 70 3.36 -5.58 4.64
N SER A 71 4.55 -5.06 4.33
CA SER A 71 5.67 -5.83 3.79
C SER A 71 6.89 -5.67 4.68
N PRO A 72 7.84 -6.63 4.67
CA PRO A 72 9.15 -6.44 5.29
C PRO A 72 9.83 -5.18 4.73
N TYR A 73 10.38 -4.36 5.63
CA TYR A 73 11.03 -3.11 5.22
C TYR A 73 12.33 -3.36 4.45
N ARG A 74 13.24 -4.13 5.04
CA ARG A 74 14.55 -4.48 4.46
C ARG A 74 14.98 -5.88 4.91
N PRO A 75 15.87 -6.56 4.14
CA PRO A 75 16.19 -7.96 4.41
C PRO A 75 17.08 -8.20 5.63
N ARG A 76 17.84 -7.20 6.12
CA ARG A 76 18.69 -7.38 7.30
C ARG A 76 17.86 -7.60 8.55
N ALA A 77 18.22 -8.58 9.37
CA ALA A 77 17.44 -9.08 10.51
C ALA A 77 17.05 -7.98 11.53
N ALA A 78 17.91 -7.00 11.76
CA ALA A 78 17.61 -5.89 12.69
C ALA A 78 16.45 -4.99 12.22
N TYR A 79 16.05 -5.05 10.95
CA TYR A 79 14.87 -4.35 10.41
C TYR A 79 13.55 -5.13 10.58
N SER A 80 13.57 -6.32 11.16
CA SER A 80 12.38 -7.19 11.25
C SER A 80 11.22 -6.59 12.06
N THR A 81 11.48 -5.58 12.88
CA THR A 81 10.47 -4.85 13.66
C THR A 81 9.85 -3.66 12.91
N THR A 82 10.29 -3.41 11.68
CA THR A 82 9.80 -2.33 10.82
C THR A 82 9.06 -2.94 9.63
N VAL A 83 7.92 -2.35 9.29
CA VAL A 83 7.12 -2.72 8.11
C VAL A 83 7.01 -1.54 7.15
N GLU A 84 6.80 -1.84 5.88
CA GLU A 84 6.43 -0.87 4.85
C GLU A 84 4.98 -1.10 4.47
N ASP A 85 4.19 -0.03 4.45
CA ASP A 85 2.79 -0.10 4.00
C ASP A 85 2.65 0.19 2.52
N SER A 86 1.57 -0.31 1.95
CA SER A 86 1.10 0.04 0.62
C SER A 86 -0.42 0.11 0.62
N VAL A 87 -0.98 1.14 -0.01
CA VAL A 87 -2.44 1.33 -0.13
C VAL A 87 -2.78 1.77 -1.54
N TYR A 88 -3.72 1.07 -2.16
CA TYR A 88 -4.26 1.38 -3.48
C TYR A 88 -5.78 1.36 -3.46
N VAL A 89 -6.41 2.37 -4.05
CA VAL A 89 -7.86 2.53 -4.10
C VAL A 89 -8.31 2.60 -5.55
N HIS A 90 -9.36 1.84 -5.88
CA HIS A 90 -9.98 1.90 -7.20
C HIS A 90 -10.31 3.35 -7.56
N ARG A 91 -10.06 3.74 -8.81
CA ARG A 91 -10.16 5.14 -9.24
C ARG A 91 -11.53 5.75 -8.93
N ASP A 92 -12.59 4.99 -9.13
CA ASP A 92 -13.97 5.46 -8.90
C ASP A 92 -14.35 5.53 -7.40
N ALA A 93 -13.55 4.94 -6.51
CA ALA A 93 -13.76 4.95 -5.05
C ALA A 93 -12.86 5.93 -4.30
N ARG A 94 -12.05 6.70 -5.03
CA ARG A 94 -11.16 7.72 -4.42
C ARG A 94 -11.96 8.88 -3.83
N GLY A 95 -11.39 9.52 -2.81
CA GLY A 95 -12.04 10.64 -2.12
C GLY A 95 -13.19 10.25 -1.19
N ALA A 96 -13.52 8.96 -1.07
CA ALA A 96 -14.61 8.43 -0.26
C ALA A 96 -14.17 7.83 1.09
N GLY A 97 -12.92 8.09 1.52
CA GLY A 97 -12.40 7.62 2.81
C GLY A 97 -11.81 6.20 2.81
N VAL A 98 -11.86 5.48 1.68
CA VAL A 98 -11.38 4.09 1.56
C VAL A 98 -9.90 3.96 1.93
N GLY A 99 -9.06 4.88 1.45
CA GLY A 99 -7.63 4.88 1.75
C GLY A 99 -7.35 5.05 3.24
N ALA A 100 -8.08 5.93 3.92
CA ALA A 100 -7.94 6.16 5.35
C ALA A 100 -8.38 4.93 6.17
N ALA A 101 -9.45 4.27 5.76
CA ALA A 101 -9.91 3.04 6.38
C ALA A 101 -8.86 1.92 6.25
N LEU A 102 -8.33 1.71 5.04
CA LEU A 102 -7.27 0.72 4.78
C LEU A 102 -6.01 1.01 5.60
N LEU A 103 -5.49 2.23 5.54
CA LEU A 103 -4.26 2.59 6.26
C LEU A 103 -4.45 2.50 7.78
N GLY A 104 -5.60 2.92 8.30
CA GLY A 104 -5.93 2.80 9.72
C GLY A 104 -5.93 1.34 10.18
N GLU A 105 -6.49 0.43 9.38
CA GLU A 105 -6.49 -1.00 9.68
C GLU A 105 -5.09 -1.61 9.60
N LEU A 106 -4.26 -1.23 8.62
CA LEU A 106 -2.87 -1.67 8.53
C LEU A 106 -2.05 -1.23 9.76
N VAL A 107 -2.25 0.00 10.23
CA VAL A 107 -1.62 0.49 11.48
C VAL A 107 -2.08 -0.35 12.68
N ARG A 108 -3.37 -0.63 12.79
CA ARG A 108 -3.92 -1.47 13.86
C ARG A 108 -3.33 -2.88 13.84
N LEU A 109 -3.26 -3.50 12.65
CA LEU A 109 -2.68 -4.83 12.47
C LEU A 109 -1.18 -4.85 12.77
N GLY A 110 -0.43 -3.85 12.28
CA GLY A 110 1.00 -3.73 12.56
C GLY A 110 1.30 -3.64 14.06
N THR A 111 0.51 -2.84 14.77
CA THR A 111 0.60 -2.73 16.23
C THR A 111 0.26 -4.06 16.90
N ALA A 112 -0.83 -4.70 16.51
CA ALA A 112 -1.28 -5.97 17.09
C ALA A 112 -0.29 -7.11 16.84
N HIS A 113 0.43 -7.10 15.71
CA HIS A 113 1.46 -8.10 15.38
C HIS A 113 2.81 -7.82 16.06
N GLY A 114 2.93 -6.72 16.81
CA GLY A 114 4.13 -6.39 17.57
C GLY A 114 5.21 -5.66 16.80
N PHE A 115 4.92 -5.10 15.64
CA PHE A 115 5.86 -4.21 14.93
C PHE A 115 6.00 -2.88 15.69
N HIS A 116 7.17 -2.26 15.55
CA HIS A 116 7.53 -1.05 16.28
C HIS A 116 7.42 0.21 15.42
N SER A 117 7.63 0.10 14.13
CA SER A 117 7.68 1.22 13.20
C SER A 117 7.09 0.85 11.84
N ALA A 118 6.37 1.77 11.24
CA ALA A 118 5.89 1.68 9.86
C ALA A 118 6.51 2.78 9.00
N ILE A 119 6.96 2.42 7.82
CA ILE A 119 7.50 3.31 6.81
C ILE A 119 6.55 3.35 5.62
N ALA A 120 6.28 4.56 5.12
CA ALA A 120 5.64 4.79 3.84
C ALA A 120 6.65 5.39 2.87
N ARG A 121 6.68 4.87 1.63
CA ARG A 121 7.50 5.37 0.53
C ARG A 121 6.59 5.87 -0.56
N ILE A 122 6.53 7.19 -0.73
CA ILE A 122 5.54 7.86 -1.56
C ILE A 122 6.26 8.64 -2.66
N VAL A 123 5.86 8.47 -3.93
CA VAL A 123 6.41 9.30 -5.01
C VAL A 123 6.19 10.78 -4.70
N GLY A 124 7.20 11.61 -4.93
CA GLY A 124 7.30 12.96 -4.37
C GLY A 124 6.19 13.94 -4.76
N ASN A 125 5.50 13.71 -5.87
CA ASN A 125 4.39 14.54 -6.35
C ASN A 125 3.00 13.97 -6.02
N HIS A 126 2.92 12.92 -5.21
CA HIS A 126 1.63 12.31 -4.83
C HIS A 126 1.10 12.91 -3.52
N GLU A 127 0.65 14.16 -3.62
CA GLU A 127 0.19 14.94 -2.45
C GLU A 127 -0.98 14.29 -1.70
N ALA A 128 -1.89 13.62 -2.43
CA ALA A 128 -3.02 12.93 -1.82
C ALA A 128 -2.57 11.79 -0.88
N SER A 129 -1.54 11.03 -1.27
CA SER A 129 -0.98 9.97 -0.43
C SER A 129 -0.23 10.54 0.77
N ILE A 130 0.53 11.62 0.58
CA ILE A 130 1.23 12.32 1.68
C ILE A 130 0.21 12.83 2.72
N ALA A 131 -0.87 13.45 2.25
CA ALA A 131 -1.94 13.94 3.12
C ALA A 131 -2.66 12.78 3.86
N LEU A 132 -2.93 11.68 3.16
CA LEU A 132 -3.51 10.46 3.75
C LEU A 132 -2.64 9.94 4.91
N HIS A 133 -1.35 9.78 4.68
CA HIS A 133 -0.42 9.27 5.69
C HIS A 133 -0.27 10.26 6.86
N SER A 134 -0.19 11.56 6.58
CA SER A 134 -0.20 12.59 7.64
C SER A 134 -1.45 12.51 8.51
N GLY A 135 -2.62 12.34 7.90
CA GLY A 135 -3.90 12.16 8.61
C GLY A 135 -3.95 10.88 9.46
N CYS A 136 -3.16 9.88 9.11
CA CYS A 136 -3.03 8.63 9.87
C CYS A 136 -1.81 8.62 10.83
N GLY A 137 -1.23 9.78 11.13
CA GLY A 137 -0.18 9.94 12.15
C GLY A 137 1.24 9.64 11.68
N PHE A 138 1.48 9.57 10.37
CA PHE A 138 2.83 9.52 9.81
C PHE A 138 3.42 10.93 9.72
N SER A 139 4.73 11.03 9.93
CA SER A 139 5.49 12.27 9.74
C SER A 139 6.55 12.08 8.65
N THR A 140 6.77 13.11 7.84
CA THR A 140 7.84 13.10 6.84
C THR A 140 9.20 13.09 7.55
N ILE A 141 10.06 12.13 7.18
CA ILE A 141 11.41 11.98 7.74
C ILE A 141 12.51 12.29 6.73
N GLY A 142 12.19 12.40 5.47
CA GLY A 142 13.15 12.77 4.43
C GLY A 142 12.62 12.57 3.03
N THR A 143 13.49 12.88 2.06
CA THR A 143 13.21 12.68 0.63
C THR A 143 14.44 12.07 -0.03
N GLU A 144 14.23 10.95 -0.72
CA GLU A 144 15.22 10.36 -1.62
C GLU A 144 15.08 11.04 -2.98
N ARG A 145 16.08 11.79 -3.37
CA ARG A 145 16.01 12.57 -4.62
C ARG A 145 16.45 11.75 -5.82
N GLU A 146 15.63 11.81 -6.89
CA GLU A 146 15.92 11.16 -8.17
C GLU A 146 16.27 9.67 -8.04
N ILE A 147 15.65 8.99 -7.08
CA ILE A 147 15.95 7.60 -6.72
C ILE A 147 15.32 6.59 -7.69
N GLY A 148 14.27 6.97 -8.40
CA GLY A 148 13.58 6.15 -9.37
C GLY A 148 13.53 6.80 -10.75
N ARG A 149 13.31 5.97 -11.78
CA ARG A 149 13.12 6.43 -13.15
C ARG A 149 11.97 5.67 -13.79
N LYS A 150 10.97 6.41 -14.27
CA LYS A 150 9.81 5.86 -14.97
C LYS A 150 9.29 6.86 -15.99
N PHE A 151 8.84 6.38 -17.15
CA PHE A 151 8.37 7.22 -18.27
C PHE A 151 9.39 8.30 -18.68
N GLY A 152 10.70 7.96 -18.66
CA GLY A 152 11.76 8.91 -19.00
C GLY A 152 11.99 10.03 -17.98
N ARG A 153 11.39 9.95 -16.79
CA ARG A 153 11.47 10.97 -15.72
C ARG A 153 12.20 10.43 -14.50
N TRP A 154 13.02 11.28 -13.89
CA TRP A 154 13.58 11.04 -12.56
C TRP A 154 12.53 11.35 -11.50
N LEU A 155 12.40 10.49 -10.51
CA LEU A 155 11.37 10.56 -9.49
C LEU A 155 11.99 10.55 -8.09
N ASP A 156 11.50 11.48 -7.26
CA ASP A 156 11.81 11.51 -5.84
C ASP A 156 10.87 10.57 -5.08
N VAL A 157 11.30 10.13 -3.90
CA VAL A 157 10.47 9.40 -2.94
C VAL A 157 10.48 10.13 -1.62
N VAL A 158 9.30 10.52 -1.15
CA VAL A 158 9.10 11.04 0.22
C VAL A 158 8.99 9.86 1.16
N LEU A 159 9.79 9.88 2.21
CA LEU A 159 9.76 8.90 3.29
C LEU A 159 8.93 9.45 4.45
N MET A 160 7.96 8.69 4.88
CA MET A 160 7.16 9.00 6.06
C MET A 160 7.24 7.84 7.06
N GLN A 161 7.14 8.15 8.34
CA GLN A 161 7.26 7.17 9.41
C GLN A 161 6.19 7.39 10.47
N ARG A 162 5.69 6.29 11.00
CA ARG A 162 4.86 6.24 12.19
C ARG A 162 5.40 5.19 13.17
N MET A 163 5.51 5.56 14.45
CA MET A 163 5.73 4.59 15.53
C MET A 163 4.41 3.89 15.84
N LEU A 164 4.47 2.56 16.01
CA LEU A 164 3.30 1.71 16.23
C LEU A 164 3.10 1.37 17.71
#